data_fcd0c4ecf086d56047dd3ff2818ba1af
#
_entry.id   fcd0c4ecf086d56047dd3ff2818ba1af
#
_cell.length_a   1.000
_cell.length_b   1.000
_cell.length_c   1.000
_cell.angle_alpha   90.00
_cell.angle_beta   90.00
_cell.angle_gamma   90.00
#
_symmetry.space_group_name_H-M   'P 1'
#
loop_
_entity.id
_entity.type
_entity.pdbx_description
1 polymer ?
#
loop_
_entity_poly.entity_id
_entity_poly.type
_entity_poly.pdbx_seq_one_letter_code
_entity_poly.pdbx_strand_id
1 'polypeptide(L)'
;MDPRVKPAGDSGKSGKSMATFHFDLVSPEKLAFSGEVDQVDVPGVEGDFGVLAGHAPVVAAIRPGILTVTSGGTHQKIIVLGGLAEVSDNGLTVLADVATSMQDLDRAKFADKISDMEAKLAEKEGSELDRAVERLDHFKSIQHQLNSTAMH
;
A
#
# COMPACT_ATOMS: atom_id res chain seq x y z
N MET A 1 0.54 15.90 -30.05
CA MET A 1 1.17 15.24 -29.45
C MET A 1 0.65 14.83 -28.25
N ASP A 2 0.75 13.77 -27.90
CA ASP A 2 0.23 13.26 -26.73
C ASP A 2 1.04 13.74 -25.62
N PRO A 3 0.47 14.36 -24.68
CA PRO A 3 1.22 14.88 -23.59
C PRO A 3 1.99 13.84 -22.90
N ARG A 4 1.53 12.59 -22.96
CA ARG A 4 2.25 11.65 -22.30
C ARG A 4 3.36 11.22 -23.05
N VAL A 5 3.32 11.45 -24.23
CA VAL A 5 4.30 11.04 -24.98
C VAL A 5 5.28 11.99 -25.06
N LYS A 6 5.37 12.84 -24.94
CA LYS A 6 6.18 13.63 -24.96
C LYS A 6 6.95 13.67 -25.79
N PRO A 7 7.21 14.01 -26.26
CA PRO A 7 7.86 14.05 -27.21
C PRO A 7 9.11 13.84 -26.99
N ALA A 8 9.28 13.53 -27.33
CA ALA A 8 10.37 13.21 -27.34
C ALA A 8 11.24 13.91 -26.77
N GLY A 9 11.28 14.35 -27.01
CA GLY A 9 12.09 14.92 -26.63
C GLY A 9 12.47 14.88 -25.49
N ASP A 10 12.22 14.80 -25.08
CA ASP A 10 12.46 14.84 -23.95
C ASP A 10 13.08 13.98 -23.58
N SER A 11 13.18 13.45 -24.07
CA SER A 11 13.62 12.61 -23.78
C SER A 11 14.66 12.46 -23.15
N GLY A 12 15.13 12.37 -23.37
CA GLY A 12 16.21 12.15 -22.86
C GLY A 12 16.30 12.13 -21.54
N LYS A 13 15.76 12.61 -20.97
CA LYS A 13 15.82 12.67 -19.83
C LYS A 13 15.69 11.62 -19.20
N SER A 14 15.80 10.79 -19.61
CA SER A 14 15.82 9.82 -18.88
C SER A 14 14.72 9.51 -18.20
N GLY A 15 14.44 8.72 -17.94
CA GLY A 15 13.33 8.23 -17.38
C GLY A 15 12.67 9.08 -16.48
N LYS A 16 13.19 10.10 -16.15
CA LYS A 16 12.56 10.84 -15.33
C LYS A 16 11.56 11.58 -15.92
N SER A 17 11.37 11.60 -17.07
CA SER A 17 10.31 12.35 -17.61
C SER A 17 9.02 11.63 -17.57
N MET A 18 8.87 10.56 -16.80
CA MET A 18 7.62 9.90 -16.75
C MET A 18 6.56 10.76 -16.15
N ALA A 19 5.35 10.60 -16.62
CA ALA A 19 4.22 11.32 -16.06
C ALA A 19 4.00 10.91 -14.62
N THR A 20 3.59 11.86 -13.81
CA THR A 20 3.24 11.59 -12.42
C THR A 20 1.73 11.69 -12.27
N PHE A 21 1.23 11.30 -11.11
CA PHE A 21 -0.17 11.46 -10.77
C PHE A 21 -0.27 11.81 -9.29
N HIS A 22 -1.43 12.35 -8.92
CA HIS A 22 -1.63 12.74 -7.53
C HIS A 22 -2.04 11.53 -6.71
N PHE A 23 -1.45 11.39 -5.53
CA PHE A 23 -1.78 10.30 -4.62
C PHE A 23 -2.08 10.85 -3.23
N ASP A 24 -3.22 10.46 -2.67
CA ASP A 24 -3.58 10.76 -1.31
C ASP A 24 -3.77 9.47 -0.55
N LEU A 25 -3.16 9.37 0.63
CA LEU A 25 -3.35 8.25 1.53
C LEU A 25 -3.92 8.80 2.83
N VAL A 26 -5.13 8.41 3.14
CA VAL A 26 -5.89 8.96 4.26
C VAL A 26 -6.25 7.85 5.23
N SER A 27 -6.08 8.08 6.52
CA SER A 27 -6.60 7.20 7.55
C SER A 27 -7.54 8.03 8.42
N PRO A 28 -8.33 7.38 9.29
CA PRO A 28 -9.25 8.15 10.13
C PRO A 28 -8.58 9.20 10.97
N GLU A 29 -7.31 9.00 11.30
CA GLU A 29 -6.61 9.93 12.17
C GLU A 29 -5.86 11.03 11.46
N LYS A 30 -5.52 10.83 10.19
CA LYS A 30 -4.68 11.81 9.52
C LYS A 30 -4.58 11.58 8.02
N LEU A 31 -4.09 12.60 7.35
CA LEU A 31 -3.67 12.49 5.97
C LEU A 31 -2.24 11.98 6.02
N ALA A 32 -2.03 10.72 5.69
CA ALA A 32 -0.73 10.09 5.83
C ALA A 32 0.25 10.43 4.71
N PHE A 33 -0.28 10.74 3.53
CA PHE A 33 0.56 11.12 2.40
C PHE A 33 -0.28 11.90 1.40
N SER A 34 0.31 12.89 0.78
CA SER A 34 -0.35 13.62 -0.30
C SER A 34 0.74 14.21 -1.19
N GLY A 35 0.69 13.94 -2.47
CA GLY A 35 1.66 14.50 -3.40
C GLY A 35 1.66 13.81 -4.74
N GLU A 36 2.55 14.27 -5.61
CA GLU A 36 2.73 13.70 -6.94
C GLU A 36 3.70 12.55 -6.86
N VAL A 37 3.35 11.44 -7.47
CA VAL A 37 4.18 10.23 -7.41
C VAL A 37 4.27 9.60 -8.78
N ASP A 38 5.24 8.71 -8.95
CA ASP A 38 5.43 8.00 -10.22
C ASP A 38 4.65 6.70 -10.26
N GLN A 39 4.57 6.02 -9.12
CA GLN A 39 3.91 4.72 -9.06
C GLN A 39 3.52 4.40 -7.63
N VAL A 40 2.42 3.69 -7.46
CA VAL A 40 2.02 3.16 -6.17
C VAL A 40 1.69 1.69 -6.34
N ASP A 41 2.32 0.83 -5.54
CA ASP A 41 2.00 -0.59 -5.55
C ASP A 41 1.06 -0.86 -4.38
N VAL A 42 -0.11 -1.38 -4.68
CA VAL A 42 -1.20 -1.52 -3.72
C VAL A 42 -1.44 -2.98 -3.40
N PRO A 43 -1.53 -3.35 -2.10
CA PRO A 43 -1.84 -4.74 -1.73
C PRO A 43 -3.34 -4.98 -1.80
N GLY A 44 -3.83 -5.33 -2.96
CA GLY A 44 -5.26 -5.57 -3.17
C GLY A 44 -5.70 -6.92 -2.62
N VAL A 45 -6.98 -6.99 -2.24
CA VAL A 45 -7.55 -8.24 -1.76
C VAL A 45 -7.49 -9.32 -2.83
N GLU A 46 -7.65 -8.94 -4.09
CA GLU A 46 -7.62 -9.90 -5.19
C GLU A 46 -6.25 -10.01 -5.84
N GLY A 47 -5.26 -9.39 -5.27
CA GLY A 47 -3.91 -9.44 -5.78
C GLY A 47 -3.30 -8.05 -5.80
N ASP A 48 -1.98 -8.00 -5.74
CA ASP A 48 -1.28 -6.73 -5.76
C ASP A 48 -1.41 -6.11 -7.14
N PHE A 49 -1.49 -4.79 -7.19
CA PHE A 49 -1.50 -4.11 -8.48
C PHE A 49 -0.74 -2.79 -8.37
N GLY A 50 -0.14 -2.40 -9.48
CA GLY A 50 0.62 -1.15 -9.55
C GLY A 50 -0.19 -0.10 -10.29
N VAL A 51 -0.20 1.11 -9.74
CA VAL A 51 -0.88 2.24 -10.35
C VAL A 51 0.17 3.19 -10.92
N LEU A 52 0.03 3.50 -12.19
CA LEU A 52 0.86 4.46 -12.88
C LEU A 52 -0.03 5.53 -13.47
N ALA A 53 0.55 6.61 -13.95
CA ALA A 53 -0.25 7.67 -14.57
C ALA A 53 -1.07 7.07 -15.72
N GLY A 54 -2.31 7.45 -15.80
CA GLY A 54 -3.19 6.95 -16.85
C GLY A 54 -3.84 5.61 -16.58
N HIS A 55 -3.66 5.08 -15.38
CA HIS A 55 -4.31 3.83 -15.02
C HIS A 55 -5.83 3.94 -15.15
N ALA A 56 -6.45 2.89 -15.64
CA ALA A 56 -7.91 2.89 -15.80
C ALA A 56 -8.59 3.02 -14.45
N PRO A 57 -9.75 3.67 -14.39
CA PRO A 57 -10.46 3.82 -13.13
C PRO A 57 -10.83 2.48 -12.53
N VAL A 58 -10.67 2.37 -11.22
CA VAL A 58 -11.00 1.14 -10.51
C VAL A 58 -11.18 1.45 -9.03
N VAL A 59 -12.02 0.65 -8.38
CA VAL A 59 -12.16 0.69 -6.93
C VAL A 59 -11.82 -0.71 -6.46
N ALA A 60 -10.90 -0.83 -5.53
CA ALA A 60 -10.42 -2.13 -5.07
C ALA A 60 -10.26 -2.14 -3.55
N ALA A 61 -10.66 -3.25 -2.94
CA ALA A 61 -10.45 -3.44 -1.51
C ALA A 61 -8.98 -3.77 -1.26
N ILE A 62 -8.47 -3.31 -0.14
CA ILE A 62 -7.07 -3.48 0.24
C ILE A 62 -6.99 -4.46 1.41
N ARG A 63 -6.07 -5.42 1.30
CA ARG A 63 -5.80 -6.33 2.42
C ARG A 63 -4.71 -5.72 3.29
N PRO A 64 -4.54 -6.19 4.53
CA PRO A 64 -3.38 -5.76 5.32
C PRO A 64 -2.10 -6.10 4.58
N GLY A 65 -1.25 -5.13 4.36
CA GLY A 65 -0.03 -5.35 3.60
C GLY A 65 0.82 -4.09 3.55
N ILE A 66 1.81 -4.11 2.68
CA ILE A 66 2.72 -2.98 2.51
C ILE A 66 2.44 -2.31 1.17
N LEU A 67 2.15 -1.02 1.26
CA LEU A 67 1.93 -0.19 0.09
C LEU A 67 3.25 0.52 -0.20
N THR A 68 3.69 0.50 -1.45
CA THR A 68 4.96 1.13 -1.82
C THR A 68 4.70 2.32 -2.74
N VAL A 69 5.22 3.47 -2.34
CA VAL A 69 5.10 4.70 -3.12
C VAL A 69 6.45 4.99 -3.74
N THR A 70 6.50 5.14 -5.05
CA THR A 70 7.72 5.46 -5.76
C THR A 70 7.62 6.88 -6.29
N SER A 71 8.59 7.70 -5.95
CA SER A 71 8.61 9.08 -6.39
C SER A 71 10.06 9.53 -6.54
N GLY A 72 10.41 9.96 -7.75
CA GLY A 72 11.77 10.47 -8.00
C GLY A 72 12.87 9.47 -7.70
N GLY A 73 12.63 8.20 -7.93
CA GLY A 73 13.62 7.17 -7.67
C GLY A 73 13.68 6.71 -6.22
N THR A 74 12.85 7.28 -5.36
CA THR A 74 12.80 6.91 -3.96
C THR A 74 11.58 6.06 -3.71
N HIS A 75 11.73 5.04 -2.86
CA HIS A 75 10.62 4.17 -2.50
C HIS A 75 10.30 4.35 -1.03
N GLN A 76 9.03 4.62 -0.74
CA GLN A 76 8.58 4.74 0.64
C GLN A 76 7.58 3.61 0.90
N LYS A 77 7.78 2.86 1.95
CA LYS A 77 6.91 1.75 2.28
C LYS A 77 6.05 2.09 3.47
N ILE A 78 4.75 1.85 3.32
CA ILE A 78 3.77 2.21 4.31
C ILE A 78 2.92 0.97 4.60
N ILE A 79 2.79 0.63 5.88
CA ILE A 79 1.98 -0.50 6.28
C ILE A 79 0.54 -0.03 6.36
N VAL A 80 -0.35 -0.71 5.64
CA VAL A 80 -1.78 -0.42 5.67
C VAL A 80 -2.49 -1.67 6.17
N LEU A 81 -3.48 -1.49 7.03
CA LEU A 81 -4.16 -2.63 7.61
C LEU A 81 -5.59 -2.72 7.07
N GLY A 82 -5.69 -2.71 5.75
CA GLY A 82 -6.98 -2.79 5.08
C GLY A 82 -7.45 -1.44 4.61
N GLY A 83 -8.50 -1.43 3.84
CA GLY A 83 -9.06 -0.18 3.33
C GLY A 83 -9.56 -0.31 1.91
N LEU A 84 -9.56 0.81 1.21
CA LEU A 84 -10.10 0.89 -0.13
C LEU A 84 -9.22 1.78 -0.99
N ALA A 85 -8.97 1.38 -2.22
CA ALA A 85 -8.22 2.19 -3.17
C ALA A 85 -9.13 2.59 -4.30
N GLU A 86 -9.07 3.85 -4.70
CA GLU A 86 -9.86 4.34 -5.81
C GLU A 86 -8.96 5.06 -6.80
N VAL A 87 -8.93 4.57 -8.04
CA VAL A 87 -8.22 5.24 -9.13
C VAL A 87 -9.25 5.98 -9.95
N SER A 88 -9.00 7.26 -10.21
CA SER A 88 -9.88 8.06 -11.04
C SER A 88 -9.02 8.96 -11.92
N ASP A 89 -9.66 9.81 -12.71
CA ASP A 89 -8.92 10.74 -13.56
C ASP A 89 -8.07 11.70 -12.73
N ASN A 90 -8.44 11.91 -11.47
CA ASN A 90 -7.72 12.84 -10.62
C ASN A 90 -6.53 12.18 -9.91
N GLY A 91 -6.37 10.89 -10.04
CA GLY A 91 -5.26 10.18 -9.42
C GLY A 91 -5.74 9.03 -8.56
N LEU A 92 -4.96 8.71 -7.54
CA LEU A 92 -5.24 7.60 -6.65
C LEU A 92 -5.52 8.10 -5.24
N THR A 93 -6.62 7.61 -4.66
CA THR A 93 -6.92 7.88 -3.26
C THR A 93 -7.00 6.54 -2.54
N VAL A 94 -6.29 6.41 -1.45
CA VAL A 94 -6.37 5.23 -0.60
C VAL A 94 -6.91 5.65 0.75
N LEU A 95 -8.01 5.01 1.15
CA LEU A 95 -8.60 5.22 2.46
C LEU A 95 -8.24 4.00 3.29
N ALA A 96 -7.25 4.12 4.13
CA ALA A 96 -6.73 2.99 4.91
C ALA A 96 -7.29 3.01 6.32
N ASP A 97 -7.57 1.83 6.86
CA ASP A 97 -8.04 1.75 8.24
C ASP A 97 -6.93 2.20 9.19
N VAL A 98 -5.72 1.80 8.89
CA VAL A 98 -4.52 2.24 9.61
C VAL A 98 -3.44 2.42 8.56
N ALA A 99 -2.66 3.47 8.66
CA ALA A 99 -1.52 3.69 7.77
C ALA A 99 -0.34 4.15 8.61
N THR A 100 0.75 3.40 8.59
CA THR A 100 1.94 3.70 9.37
C THR A 100 3.17 3.48 8.51
N SER A 101 4.07 4.47 8.48
CA SER A 101 5.33 4.31 7.78
C SER A 101 6.07 3.11 8.36
N MET A 102 6.71 2.33 7.51
CA MET A 102 7.46 1.18 7.98
C MET A 102 8.53 1.60 8.99
N GLN A 103 9.09 2.78 8.84
CA GLN A 103 10.12 3.27 9.76
C GLN A 103 9.56 3.64 11.12
N ASP A 104 8.29 4.03 11.18
CA ASP A 104 7.69 4.47 12.42
C ASP A 104 6.96 3.36 13.17
N LEU A 105 6.87 2.19 12.59
CA LEU A 105 6.13 1.10 13.20
C LEU A 105 6.82 0.59 14.45
N ASP A 106 6.04 0.44 15.51
CA ASP A 106 6.54 -0.19 16.73
C ASP A 106 6.47 -1.70 16.52
N ARG A 107 7.62 -2.30 16.23
CA ARG A 107 7.67 -3.73 15.89
C ARG A 107 7.27 -4.62 17.04
N ALA A 108 7.60 -4.23 18.26
CA ALA A 108 7.22 -5.03 19.43
C ALA A 108 5.71 -5.05 19.60
N LYS A 109 5.06 -3.92 19.44
CA LYS A 109 3.61 -3.87 19.54
C LYS A 109 2.95 -4.65 18.41
N PHE A 110 3.55 -4.61 17.24
CA PHE A 110 3.01 -5.36 16.10
C PHE A 110 3.10 -6.86 16.36
N ALA A 111 4.24 -7.31 16.90
CA ALA A 111 4.42 -8.72 17.26
C ALA A 111 3.42 -9.13 18.34
N ASP A 112 3.17 -8.27 19.33
CA ASP A 112 2.19 -8.54 20.37
C ASP A 112 0.79 -8.67 19.78
N LYS A 113 0.47 -7.84 18.80
CA LYS A 113 -0.83 -7.92 18.15
C LYS A 113 -1.00 -9.24 17.45
N ILE A 114 0.04 -9.73 16.77
CA ILE A 114 0.00 -11.02 16.09
C ILE A 114 -0.19 -12.13 17.11
N SER A 115 0.53 -12.09 18.23
CA SER A 115 0.37 -13.10 19.28
C SER A 115 -1.04 -13.10 19.84
N ASP A 116 -1.62 -11.93 20.03
CA ASP A 116 -2.98 -11.81 20.52
C ASP A 116 -3.98 -12.40 19.53
N MET A 117 -3.77 -12.13 18.24
CA MET A 117 -4.63 -12.68 17.20
C MET A 117 -4.56 -14.21 17.17
N GLU A 118 -3.35 -14.76 17.37
CA GLU A 118 -3.19 -16.21 17.41
C GLU A 118 -3.93 -16.81 18.60
N ALA A 119 -3.81 -16.17 19.75
CA ALA A 119 -4.45 -16.67 20.96
C ALA A 119 -5.98 -16.67 20.82
N LYS A 120 -6.51 -15.70 20.08
CA LYS A 120 -7.97 -15.60 19.94
C LYS A 120 -8.57 -16.54 18.91
N LEU A 121 -7.74 -17.22 18.13
CA LEU A 121 -8.28 -18.14 17.12
C LEU A 121 -9.10 -19.24 17.77
N ALA A 122 -8.72 -19.68 18.98
CA ALA A 122 -9.42 -20.77 19.65
C ALA A 122 -10.87 -20.41 20.02
N GLU A 123 -11.20 -19.12 20.01
CA GLU A 123 -12.54 -18.67 20.37
C GLU A 123 -13.45 -18.55 19.15
N LYS A 124 -12.96 -18.85 17.98
CA LYS A 124 -13.71 -18.63 16.74
C LYS A 124 -13.98 -19.92 16.02
N GLU A 125 -15.01 -19.93 15.19
CA GLU A 125 -15.32 -21.10 14.40
C GLU A 125 -16.00 -20.68 13.11
N GLY A 126 -16.09 -21.59 12.16
CA GLY A 126 -16.77 -21.37 10.89
C GLY A 126 -16.11 -20.26 10.08
N SER A 127 -16.93 -19.45 9.43
CA SER A 127 -16.43 -18.39 8.57
C SER A 127 -15.71 -17.33 9.36
N GLU A 128 -16.02 -17.13 10.62
CA GLU A 128 -15.31 -16.18 11.45
C GLU A 128 -13.88 -16.65 11.67
N LEU A 129 -13.69 -17.94 11.90
CA LEU A 129 -12.35 -18.48 12.04
C LEU A 129 -11.58 -18.34 10.73
N ASP A 130 -12.22 -18.64 9.61
CA ASP A 130 -11.54 -18.53 8.32
C ASP A 130 -11.05 -17.11 8.06
N ARG A 131 -11.86 -16.11 8.35
CA ARG A 131 -11.48 -14.73 8.16
C ARG A 131 -10.36 -14.32 9.12
N ALA A 132 -10.41 -14.84 10.34
CA ALA A 132 -9.37 -14.53 11.32
C ALA A 132 -8.03 -15.13 10.91
N VAL A 133 -8.04 -16.34 10.38
CA VAL A 133 -6.82 -17.00 9.91
C VAL A 133 -6.24 -16.22 8.74
N GLU A 134 -7.08 -15.81 7.79
CA GLU A 134 -6.61 -15.06 6.64
C GLU A 134 -6.00 -13.73 7.07
N ARG A 135 -6.64 -13.02 7.98
CA ARG A 135 -6.13 -11.75 8.46
C ARG A 135 -4.79 -11.93 9.18
N LEU A 136 -4.70 -13.00 9.99
CA LEU A 136 -3.46 -13.31 10.69
C LEU A 136 -2.34 -13.60 9.70
N ASP A 137 -2.64 -14.33 8.63
CA ASP A 137 -1.63 -14.64 7.62
C ASP A 137 -1.12 -13.36 6.96
N HIS A 138 -1.99 -12.39 6.72
CA HIS A 138 -1.56 -11.12 6.16
C HIS A 138 -0.64 -10.37 7.13
N PHE A 139 -0.96 -10.38 8.42
CA PHE A 139 -0.13 -9.73 9.42
C PHE A 139 1.23 -10.42 9.53
N LYS A 140 1.25 -11.75 9.46
CA LYS A 140 2.51 -12.48 9.50
C LYS A 140 3.36 -12.19 8.26
N SER A 141 2.72 -12.01 7.12
CA SER A 141 3.43 -11.66 5.90
C SER A 141 4.10 -10.30 6.05
N ILE A 142 3.39 -9.33 6.64
CA ILE A 142 3.98 -8.02 6.90
C ILE A 142 5.18 -8.18 7.84
N GLN A 143 5.02 -8.96 8.90
CA GLN A 143 6.09 -9.18 9.86
C GLN A 143 7.31 -9.81 9.19
N HIS A 144 7.08 -10.75 8.29
CA HIS A 144 8.16 -11.39 7.57
C HIS A 144 8.92 -10.36 6.71
N GLN A 145 8.21 -9.47 6.05
CA GLN A 145 8.85 -8.43 5.25
C GLN A 145 9.61 -7.44 6.12
N LEU A 146 9.09 -7.12 7.30
CA LEU A 146 9.78 -6.25 8.23
C LEU A 146 11.10 -6.88 8.68
N ASN A 147 11.07 -8.17 8.99
CA ASN A 147 12.27 -8.85 9.45
C ASN A 147 13.30 -8.96 8.33
N SER A 148 12.86 -9.21 7.12
CA SER A 148 13.73 -9.29 5.98
C SER A 148 14.41 -7.95 5.72
N THR A 149 13.65 -6.86 5.81
CA THR A 149 14.19 -5.53 5.61
C THR A 149 15.19 -5.19 6.71
N ALA A 150 14.91 -5.62 7.94
CA ALA A 150 15.79 -5.33 9.05
C ALA A 150 17.15 -6.01 8.94
N MET A 151 17.26 -7.01 8.12
CA MET A 151 18.52 -7.69 7.95
C MET A 151 19.45 -6.99 6.98
N HIS A 152 19.00 -5.95 6.35
CA HIS A 152 19.85 -5.18 5.45
C HIS A 152 20.37 -3.89 6.12
#